data_91e943b8621b3ecdb9293242b22b3fbd
#
_entry.id   91e943b8621b3ecdb9293242b22b3fbd
#
_cell.length_a   1.000
_cell.length_b   1.000
_cell.length_c   1.000
_cell.angle_alpha   90.00
_cell.angle_beta   90.00
_cell.angle_gamma   90.00
#
_symmetry.space_group_name_H-M   'P 1'
#
loop_
_entity.id
_entity.type
_entity.pdbx_description
1 polymer ?
#
loop_
_entity_poly.entity_id
_entity_poly.type
_entity_poly.pdbx_seq_one_letter_code
_entity_poly.pdbx_strand_id
1 'polypeptide(L)'
;MKNSTLLPALFIGVAMALGLGSLEGSAVQGILPYIAGGLSTSSDHALWTLTYFIVHWSLGITLMPWSTARFGARRVFQGAAAIAATGTLVSALTHNLWIMLLSRAMEGIGAGLLVPLSQSLFLRHSPTARHGMVTMLWSNAMLIPFFVGPAIGGWLATTLNFRFIFWLSLPLWGLAWFLGRTGIPAGGENRDNPPFDLLGFGLLYAGLMALQVTLDQGEQYGWWHSFYILHTALAALILLLLFAWRESRAPHPLLQFHFLRQRNYWLGLLLLCLGWSLFMGWAAELPLWAEETLGFNGYWGGVLLLPIGLAAVPVSTLMDRLQGLFGLRRLATLCFLLFAAAYGSGYFSPQSGLAEIFWPMLLLGLGLGMLFVPLTMIILSGIPAEDIPKAATTSNFIRVFSANIGVSLISVYAIRDGALASNAFREHLLAYGNSSAMTAPTLAGLVAAQANTLSIDNLLRLSMWLCLLAALMAYAFLIPPRAIVTPGSPRSYVEEAEEEVAPL
;
A
#
# COMPACT_ATOMS: atom_id res chain seq x y z
N MET A 1 -34.71 -11.31 -18.99
CA MET A 1 -34.84 -11.48 -17.53
C MET A 1 -33.76 -12.35 -16.84
N LYS A 2 -32.83 -13.00 -17.56
CA LYS A 2 -31.73 -13.80 -16.92
C LYS A 2 -30.55 -12.96 -16.36
N ASN A 3 -30.48 -11.65 -16.61
CA ASN A 3 -29.31 -10.83 -16.23
C ASN A 3 -29.42 -10.11 -14.89
N SER A 4 -30.57 -10.08 -14.23
CA SER A 4 -30.74 -9.33 -12.98
C SER A 4 -30.13 -9.99 -11.75
N THR A 5 -30.01 -11.32 -11.74
CA THR A 5 -29.42 -12.07 -10.62
C THR A 5 -27.90 -12.26 -10.73
N LEU A 6 -27.33 -12.08 -11.93
CA LEU A 6 -25.89 -12.21 -12.17
C LEU A 6 -25.11 -10.96 -11.72
N LEU A 7 -25.74 -9.77 -11.80
CA LEU A 7 -25.09 -8.52 -11.39
C LEU A 7 -24.69 -8.47 -9.91
N PRO A 8 -25.55 -8.82 -8.94
CA PRO A 8 -25.17 -8.89 -7.53
C PRO A 8 -24.04 -9.88 -7.27
N ALA A 9 -24.07 -11.06 -7.88
CA ALA A 9 -23.03 -12.08 -7.72
C ALA A 9 -21.67 -11.58 -8.24
N LEU A 10 -21.64 -10.83 -9.35
CA LEU A 10 -20.43 -10.19 -9.85
C LEU A 10 -19.87 -9.19 -8.84
N PHE A 11 -20.68 -8.22 -8.39
CA PHE A 11 -20.21 -7.19 -7.47
C PHE A 11 -19.77 -7.75 -6.12
N ILE A 12 -20.54 -8.67 -5.54
CA ILE A 12 -20.20 -9.30 -4.25
C ILE A 12 -18.94 -10.15 -4.38
N GLY A 13 -18.86 -11.03 -5.40
CA GLY A 13 -17.71 -11.91 -5.59
C GLY A 13 -16.41 -11.14 -5.84
N VAL A 14 -16.47 -10.08 -6.66
CA VAL A 14 -15.32 -9.25 -6.99
C VAL A 14 -14.91 -8.39 -5.80
N ALA A 15 -15.86 -7.77 -5.08
CA ALA A 15 -15.59 -6.99 -3.87
C ALA A 15 -14.97 -7.86 -2.76
N MET A 16 -15.51 -9.08 -2.58
CA MET A 16 -14.99 -10.05 -1.61
C MET A 16 -13.55 -10.46 -1.93
N ALA A 17 -13.24 -10.80 -3.18
CA ALA A 17 -11.88 -11.17 -3.59
C ALA A 17 -10.89 -10.01 -3.39
N LEU A 18 -11.29 -8.78 -3.74
CA LEU A 18 -10.49 -7.58 -3.51
C LEU A 18 -10.25 -7.34 -2.01
N GLY A 19 -11.32 -7.46 -1.21
CA GLY A 19 -11.25 -7.28 0.24
C GLY A 19 -10.39 -8.33 0.94
N LEU A 20 -10.45 -9.59 0.51
CA LEU A 20 -9.60 -10.67 1.05
C LEU A 20 -8.13 -10.41 0.79
N GLY A 21 -7.75 -10.03 -0.44
CA GLY A 21 -6.36 -9.68 -0.74
C GLY A 21 -5.84 -8.52 0.12
N SER A 22 -6.69 -7.51 0.37
CA SER A 22 -6.36 -6.39 1.25
C SER A 22 -6.27 -6.80 2.72
N LEU A 23 -7.20 -7.62 3.21
CA LEU A 23 -7.24 -8.11 4.58
C LEU A 23 -6.02 -8.97 4.90
N GLU A 24 -5.69 -9.97 4.07
CA GLU A 24 -4.53 -10.83 4.27
C GLU A 24 -3.21 -10.07 4.13
N GLY A 25 -3.16 -9.09 3.21
CA GLY A 25 -2.00 -8.23 3.03
C GLY A 25 -1.70 -7.38 4.27
N SER A 26 -2.73 -6.80 4.88
CA SER A 26 -2.59 -5.91 6.04
C SER A 26 -2.57 -6.65 7.38
N ALA A 27 -3.25 -7.79 7.51
CA ALA A 27 -3.32 -8.54 8.77
C ALA A 27 -1.94 -8.91 9.32
N VAL A 28 -0.98 -9.16 8.42
CA VAL A 28 0.41 -9.46 8.78
C VAL A 28 1.06 -8.35 9.60
N GLN A 29 0.69 -7.08 9.40
CA GLN A 29 1.23 -5.93 10.15
C GLN A 29 0.98 -6.03 11.66
N GLY A 30 -0.15 -6.60 12.06
CA GLY A 30 -0.51 -6.80 13.48
C GLY A 30 -0.09 -8.15 14.07
N ILE A 31 0.63 -8.99 13.32
CA ILE A 31 0.98 -10.35 13.77
C ILE A 31 2.45 -10.73 13.51
N LEU A 32 3.29 -9.77 13.16
CA LEU A 32 4.71 -10.06 12.84
C LEU A 32 5.44 -10.84 13.94
N PRO A 33 5.37 -10.48 15.25
CA PRO A 33 6.03 -11.25 16.31
C PRO A 33 5.48 -12.68 16.44
N TYR A 34 4.19 -12.89 16.17
CA TYR A 34 3.57 -14.23 16.20
C TYR A 34 4.02 -15.10 15.02
N ILE A 35 4.24 -14.49 13.84
CA ILE A 35 4.85 -15.16 12.69
C ILE A 35 6.29 -15.53 13.01
N ALA A 36 7.06 -14.61 13.58
CA ALA A 36 8.44 -14.86 14.00
C ALA A 36 8.52 -16.05 14.96
N GLY A 37 7.71 -16.06 16.03
CA GLY A 37 7.64 -17.16 16.98
C GLY A 37 7.18 -18.47 16.35
N GLY A 38 6.13 -18.43 15.52
CA GLY A 38 5.55 -19.62 14.90
C GLY A 38 6.36 -20.26 13.78
N LEU A 39 7.33 -19.51 13.21
CA LEU A 39 8.30 -19.99 12.23
C LEU A 39 9.72 -20.13 12.82
N SER A 40 9.89 -19.89 14.12
CA SER A 40 11.18 -19.92 14.83
C SER A 40 12.24 -19.06 14.13
N THR A 41 11.88 -17.81 13.82
CA THR A 41 12.73 -16.85 13.13
C THR A 41 12.75 -15.50 13.86
N SER A 42 13.56 -14.55 13.40
CA SER A 42 13.59 -13.18 13.93
C SER A 42 12.41 -12.33 13.44
N SER A 43 12.12 -11.23 14.14
CA SER A 43 11.13 -10.23 13.71
C SER A 43 11.47 -9.65 12.32
N ASP A 44 12.78 -9.41 12.04
CA ASP A 44 13.25 -8.93 10.73
C ASP A 44 12.89 -9.89 9.61
N HIS A 45 13.09 -11.20 9.82
CA HIS A 45 12.73 -12.21 8.83
C HIS A 45 11.19 -12.36 8.69
N ALA A 46 10.44 -12.15 9.77
CA ALA A 46 8.99 -12.14 9.70
C ALA A 46 8.47 -10.97 8.83
N LEU A 47 9.14 -9.80 8.87
CA LEU A 47 8.81 -8.66 8.03
C LEU A 47 8.90 -8.99 6.53
N TRP A 48 9.77 -9.92 6.12
CA TRP A 48 9.84 -10.36 4.72
C TRP A 48 8.52 -10.97 4.23
N THR A 49 7.70 -11.51 5.11
CA THR A 49 6.38 -12.03 4.72
C THR A 49 5.44 -10.92 4.23
N LEU A 50 5.59 -9.70 4.73
CA LEU A 50 4.88 -8.52 4.27
C LEU A 50 5.50 -7.98 2.96
N THR A 51 6.82 -7.80 2.93
CA THR A 51 7.51 -7.19 1.78
C THR A 51 7.43 -8.07 0.53
N TYR A 52 7.56 -9.40 0.66
CA TYR A 52 7.35 -10.34 -0.44
C TYR A 52 5.94 -10.27 -0.99
N PHE A 53 4.92 -10.18 -0.13
CA PHE A 53 3.55 -9.98 -0.59
C PHE A 53 3.40 -8.69 -1.41
N ILE A 54 3.92 -7.55 -0.94
CA ILE A 54 3.79 -6.25 -1.60
C ILE A 54 4.54 -6.21 -2.95
N VAL A 55 5.76 -6.78 -3.02
CA VAL A 55 6.50 -6.89 -4.30
C VAL A 55 5.68 -7.66 -5.32
N HIS A 56 5.18 -8.83 -4.95
CA HIS A 56 4.43 -9.68 -5.86
C HIS A 56 3.03 -9.10 -6.16
N TRP A 57 2.46 -8.34 -5.24
CA TRP A 57 1.24 -7.55 -5.50
C TRP A 57 1.49 -6.53 -6.62
N SER A 58 2.58 -5.78 -6.55
CA SER A 58 2.95 -4.82 -7.61
C SER A 58 3.16 -5.50 -8.97
N LEU A 59 3.82 -6.66 -8.98
CA LEU A 59 4.02 -7.48 -10.18
C LEU A 59 2.70 -8.00 -10.76
N GLY A 60 1.77 -8.45 -9.90
CA GLY A 60 0.43 -8.87 -10.31
C GLY A 60 -0.34 -7.79 -11.07
N ILE A 61 -0.18 -6.52 -10.67
CA ILE A 61 -0.79 -5.37 -11.35
C ILE A 61 -0.31 -5.28 -12.80
N THR A 62 0.99 -5.50 -13.07
CA THR A 62 1.54 -5.42 -14.43
C THR A 62 1.07 -6.54 -15.35
N LEU A 63 0.72 -7.69 -14.80
CA LEU A 63 0.24 -8.85 -15.56
C LEU A 63 -1.22 -8.70 -16.03
N MET A 64 -2.02 -7.85 -15.38
CA MET A 64 -3.46 -7.83 -15.59
C MET A 64 -3.87 -7.45 -17.02
N PRO A 65 -3.32 -6.38 -17.66
CA PRO A 65 -3.78 -5.96 -18.99
C PRO A 65 -3.57 -7.06 -20.04
N TRP A 66 -2.38 -7.67 -20.05
CA TRP A 66 -2.08 -8.76 -20.97
C TRP A 66 -2.93 -10.00 -20.71
N SER A 67 -3.03 -10.42 -19.44
CA SER A 67 -3.79 -11.61 -19.04
C SER A 67 -5.27 -11.49 -19.43
N THR A 68 -5.87 -10.33 -19.17
CA THR A 68 -7.29 -10.10 -19.50
C THR A 68 -7.55 -10.04 -20.99
N ALA A 69 -6.65 -9.46 -21.77
CA ALA A 69 -6.73 -9.47 -23.21
C ALA A 69 -6.60 -10.89 -23.79
N ARG A 70 -5.72 -11.71 -23.24
CA ARG A 70 -5.44 -13.08 -23.72
C ARG A 70 -6.48 -14.09 -23.31
N PHE A 71 -6.89 -14.09 -22.02
CA PHE A 71 -7.72 -15.15 -21.42
C PHE A 71 -9.15 -14.71 -21.11
N GLY A 72 -9.43 -13.41 -21.19
CA GLY A 72 -10.71 -12.83 -20.80
C GLY A 72 -10.83 -12.64 -19.27
N ALA A 73 -11.62 -11.63 -18.88
CA ALA A 73 -11.74 -11.20 -17.47
C ALA A 73 -12.16 -12.31 -16.50
N ARG A 74 -13.09 -13.19 -16.93
CA ARG A 74 -13.59 -14.27 -16.08
C ARG A 74 -12.51 -15.30 -15.73
N ARG A 75 -11.72 -15.75 -16.71
CA ARG A 75 -10.65 -16.74 -16.46
C ARG A 75 -9.52 -16.13 -15.64
N VAL A 76 -9.18 -14.86 -15.91
CA VAL A 76 -8.15 -14.15 -15.12
C VAL A 76 -8.60 -13.99 -13.67
N PHE A 77 -9.86 -13.61 -13.43
CA PHE A 77 -10.42 -13.55 -12.07
C PHE A 77 -10.33 -14.89 -11.36
N GLN A 78 -10.76 -15.97 -12.02
CA GLN A 78 -10.72 -17.31 -11.45
C GLN A 78 -9.30 -17.79 -11.17
N GLY A 79 -8.37 -17.55 -12.10
CA GLY A 79 -6.95 -17.89 -11.94
C GLY A 79 -6.30 -17.11 -10.80
N ALA A 80 -6.54 -15.80 -10.73
CA ALA A 80 -6.02 -14.94 -9.68
C ALA A 80 -6.53 -15.34 -8.29
N ALA A 81 -7.84 -15.57 -8.15
CA ALA A 81 -8.45 -16.03 -6.90
C ALA A 81 -7.95 -17.44 -6.51
N ALA A 82 -7.74 -18.33 -7.48
CA ALA A 82 -7.20 -19.67 -7.22
C ALA A 82 -5.73 -19.63 -6.78
N ILE A 83 -4.91 -18.78 -7.41
CA ILE A 83 -3.49 -18.58 -7.02
C ILE A 83 -3.43 -18.01 -5.61
N ALA A 84 -4.23 -16.96 -5.30
CA ALA A 84 -4.30 -16.39 -3.96
C ALA A 84 -4.76 -17.44 -2.93
N ALA A 85 -5.86 -18.15 -3.17
CA ALA A 85 -6.37 -19.20 -2.28
C ALA A 85 -5.34 -20.31 -2.05
N THR A 86 -4.56 -20.71 -3.07
CA THR A 86 -3.50 -21.71 -2.92
C THR A 86 -2.38 -21.18 -2.04
N GLY A 87 -1.97 -19.92 -2.24
CA GLY A 87 -1.02 -19.23 -1.36
C GLY A 87 -1.52 -19.22 0.08
N THR A 88 -2.77 -18.77 0.32
CA THR A 88 -3.43 -18.76 1.63
C THR A 88 -3.43 -20.15 2.30
N LEU A 89 -3.75 -21.21 1.53
CA LEU A 89 -3.70 -22.59 2.04
C LEU A 89 -2.27 -22.99 2.46
N VAL A 90 -1.27 -22.67 1.65
CA VAL A 90 0.13 -22.98 1.98
C VAL A 90 0.60 -22.17 3.19
N SER A 91 0.21 -20.88 3.31
CA SER A 91 0.47 -20.04 4.48
C SER A 91 -0.14 -20.62 5.77
N ALA A 92 -1.37 -21.17 5.67
CA ALA A 92 -2.04 -21.79 6.80
C ALA A 92 -1.35 -23.08 7.31
N LEU A 93 -0.67 -23.81 6.42
CA LEU A 93 -0.10 -25.13 6.72
C LEU A 93 1.40 -25.08 7.06
N THR A 94 2.14 -24.10 6.53
CA THR A 94 3.60 -24.13 6.59
C THR A 94 4.17 -23.78 7.96
N HIS A 95 5.33 -24.39 8.27
CA HIS A 95 6.18 -24.08 9.43
C HIS A 95 7.56 -23.62 8.99
N ASN A 96 7.79 -23.44 7.69
CA ASN A 96 9.05 -23.04 7.10
C ASN A 96 8.95 -21.62 6.52
N LEU A 97 9.88 -20.74 6.88
CA LEU A 97 9.90 -19.35 6.40
C LEU A 97 9.93 -19.27 4.86
N TRP A 98 10.76 -20.05 4.19
CA TRP A 98 10.90 -19.97 2.73
C TRP A 98 9.63 -20.40 1.98
N ILE A 99 8.94 -21.42 2.52
CA ILE A 99 7.63 -21.83 1.98
C ILE A 99 6.58 -20.74 2.26
N MET A 100 6.65 -20.11 3.43
CA MET A 100 5.80 -18.96 3.76
C MET A 100 6.05 -17.80 2.79
N LEU A 101 7.30 -17.46 2.47
CA LEU A 101 7.61 -16.41 1.49
C LEU A 101 7.06 -16.75 0.10
N LEU A 102 7.19 -18.00 -0.33
CA LEU A 102 6.60 -18.46 -1.61
C LEU A 102 5.08 -18.34 -1.59
N SER A 103 4.42 -18.72 -0.51
CA SER A 103 2.98 -18.59 -0.39
C SER A 103 2.53 -17.13 -0.39
N ARG A 104 3.25 -16.23 0.29
CA ARG A 104 3.01 -14.78 0.26
C ARG A 104 3.21 -14.18 -1.14
N ALA A 105 4.17 -14.70 -1.90
CA ALA A 105 4.35 -14.34 -3.30
C ALA A 105 3.13 -14.71 -4.17
N MET A 106 2.58 -15.92 -3.98
CA MET A 106 1.37 -16.38 -4.68
C MET A 106 0.15 -15.52 -4.31
N GLU A 107 -0.07 -15.27 -3.03
CA GLU A 107 -1.13 -14.38 -2.55
C GLU A 107 -0.99 -12.97 -3.15
N GLY A 108 0.22 -12.41 -3.14
CA GLY A 108 0.52 -11.11 -3.71
C GLY A 108 0.19 -11.02 -5.20
N ILE A 109 0.66 -11.98 -6.02
CA ILE A 109 0.34 -12.01 -7.47
C ILE A 109 -1.17 -12.08 -7.69
N GLY A 110 -1.88 -12.96 -6.97
CA GLY A 110 -3.32 -13.11 -7.09
C GLY A 110 -4.05 -11.81 -6.73
N ALA A 111 -3.75 -11.23 -5.57
CA ALA A 111 -4.31 -9.95 -5.13
C ALA A 111 -3.99 -8.80 -6.10
N GLY A 112 -2.75 -8.75 -6.63
CA GLY A 112 -2.31 -7.75 -7.59
C GLY A 112 -3.10 -7.75 -8.89
N LEU A 113 -3.35 -8.93 -9.45
CA LEU A 113 -4.20 -9.11 -10.63
C LEU A 113 -5.64 -8.61 -10.38
N LEU A 114 -6.16 -8.82 -9.17
CA LEU A 114 -7.55 -8.51 -8.83
C LEU A 114 -7.82 -7.01 -8.69
N VAL A 115 -6.85 -6.18 -8.29
CA VAL A 115 -7.06 -4.75 -8.07
C VAL A 115 -7.53 -4.01 -9.33
N PRO A 116 -6.75 -3.97 -10.42
CA PRO A 116 -7.20 -3.27 -11.63
C PRO A 116 -8.32 -4.02 -12.36
N LEU A 117 -8.35 -5.36 -12.26
CA LEU A 117 -9.43 -6.16 -12.85
C LEU A 117 -10.78 -5.85 -12.20
N SER A 118 -10.83 -5.80 -10.85
CA SER A 118 -12.06 -5.48 -10.12
C SER A 118 -12.58 -4.09 -10.47
N GLN A 119 -11.70 -3.08 -10.52
CA GLN A 119 -12.07 -1.73 -10.91
C GLN A 119 -12.69 -1.69 -12.31
N SER A 120 -12.06 -2.37 -13.27
CA SER A 120 -12.57 -2.42 -14.64
C SER A 120 -13.93 -3.13 -14.74
N LEU A 121 -14.13 -4.22 -13.97
CA LEU A 121 -15.40 -4.95 -13.92
C LEU A 121 -16.52 -4.09 -13.31
N PHE A 122 -16.22 -3.38 -12.20
CA PHE A 122 -17.16 -2.48 -11.55
C PHE A 122 -17.63 -1.37 -12.49
N LEU A 123 -16.70 -0.71 -13.19
CA LEU A 123 -17.03 0.38 -14.12
C LEU A 123 -17.78 -0.12 -15.38
N ARG A 124 -17.34 -1.22 -15.99
CA ARG A 124 -17.96 -1.76 -17.22
C ARG A 124 -19.40 -2.24 -17.03
N HIS A 125 -19.75 -2.73 -15.84
CA HIS A 125 -21.08 -3.27 -15.56
C HIS A 125 -21.99 -2.27 -14.84
N SER A 126 -21.60 -1.00 -14.76
CA SER A 126 -22.37 0.07 -14.12
C SER A 126 -22.69 1.19 -15.13
N PRO A 127 -23.89 1.79 -15.03
CA PRO A 127 -24.21 2.98 -15.81
C PRO A 127 -23.25 4.13 -15.50
N THR A 128 -22.88 4.91 -16.51
CA THR A 128 -21.92 6.04 -16.38
C THR A 128 -22.33 7.03 -15.28
N ALA A 129 -23.63 7.29 -15.14
CA ALA A 129 -24.18 8.16 -14.09
C ALA A 129 -23.92 7.65 -12.65
N ARG A 130 -23.54 6.37 -12.48
CA ARG A 130 -23.25 5.75 -11.17
C ARG A 130 -21.77 5.44 -10.96
N HIS A 131 -20.89 5.83 -11.88
CA HIS A 131 -19.46 5.52 -11.79
C HIS A 131 -18.82 6.06 -10.49
N GLY A 132 -19.22 7.25 -10.01
CA GLY A 132 -18.75 7.79 -8.73
C GLY A 132 -19.10 6.88 -7.55
N MET A 133 -20.38 6.49 -7.43
CA MET A 133 -20.85 5.58 -6.38
C MET A 133 -20.16 4.21 -6.45
N VAL A 134 -19.98 3.69 -7.63
CA VAL A 134 -19.35 2.37 -7.84
C VAL A 134 -17.85 2.40 -7.53
N THR A 135 -17.16 3.48 -7.87
CA THR A 135 -15.74 3.68 -7.49
C THR A 135 -15.60 3.82 -5.98
N MET A 136 -16.51 4.50 -5.32
CA MET A 136 -16.57 4.58 -3.85
C MET A 136 -16.75 3.19 -3.23
N LEU A 137 -17.70 2.39 -3.71
CA LEU A 137 -17.93 1.03 -3.22
C LEU A 137 -16.70 0.13 -3.43
N TRP A 138 -16.05 0.24 -4.60
CA TRP A 138 -14.81 -0.46 -4.90
C TRP A 138 -13.68 -0.06 -3.95
N SER A 139 -13.47 1.23 -3.71
CA SER A 139 -12.45 1.72 -2.78
C SER A 139 -12.71 1.23 -1.35
N ASN A 140 -13.95 1.30 -0.88
CA ASN A 140 -14.30 0.84 0.47
C ASN A 140 -14.21 -0.68 0.62
N ALA A 141 -14.48 -1.46 -0.45
CA ALA A 141 -14.27 -2.89 -0.45
C ALA A 141 -12.78 -3.29 -0.26
N MET A 142 -11.85 -2.40 -0.59
CA MET A 142 -10.42 -2.56 -0.32
C MET A 142 -10.01 -1.96 1.04
N LEU A 143 -10.43 -0.72 1.32
CA LEU A 143 -9.96 0.04 2.49
C LEU A 143 -10.47 -0.53 3.81
N ILE A 144 -11.75 -0.91 3.89
CA ILE A 144 -12.32 -1.42 5.15
C ILE A 144 -11.59 -2.69 5.61
N PRO A 145 -11.46 -3.75 4.77
CA PRO A 145 -10.69 -4.93 5.16
C PRO A 145 -9.22 -4.64 5.45
N PHE A 146 -8.62 -3.67 4.76
CA PHE A 146 -7.24 -3.25 5.00
C PHE A 146 -7.03 -2.74 6.42
N PHE A 147 -7.92 -1.88 6.95
CA PHE A 147 -7.77 -1.32 8.29
C PHE A 147 -8.24 -2.25 9.41
N VAL A 148 -9.16 -3.15 9.10
CA VAL A 148 -9.67 -4.13 10.07
C VAL A 148 -8.77 -5.37 10.14
N GLY A 149 -8.03 -5.64 9.08
CA GLY A 149 -7.14 -6.80 8.96
C GLY A 149 -6.16 -6.97 10.12
N PRO A 150 -5.36 -5.97 10.48
CA PRO A 150 -4.42 -6.07 11.59
C PRO A 150 -5.07 -6.37 12.94
N ALA A 151 -6.24 -5.77 13.23
CA ALA A 151 -6.98 -6.04 14.47
C ALA A 151 -7.56 -7.47 14.51
N ILE A 152 -8.14 -7.94 13.39
CA ILE A 152 -8.63 -9.33 13.28
C ILE A 152 -7.46 -10.30 13.35
N GLY A 153 -6.38 -10.05 12.61
CA GLY A 153 -5.17 -10.86 12.62
C GLY A 153 -4.57 -10.97 14.02
N GLY A 154 -4.40 -9.84 14.68
CA GLY A 154 -3.91 -9.77 16.05
C GLY A 154 -4.81 -10.48 17.05
N TRP A 155 -6.14 -10.32 16.95
CA TRP A 155 -7.09 -11.05 17.78
C TRP A 155 -6.99 -12.56 17.60
N LEU A 156 -6.96 -13.02 16.36
CA LEU A 156 -6.80 -14.46 16.05
C LEU A 156 -5.45 -14.99 16.52
N ALA A 157 -4.38 -14.23 16.36
CA ALA A 157 -3.04 -14.63 16.77
C ALA A 157 -2.92 -14.76 18.30
N THR A 158 -3.56 -13.86 19.05
CA THR A 158 -3.53 -13.87 20.53
C THR A 158 -4.45 -14.92 21.15
N THR A 159 -5.61 -15.17 20.54
CA THR A 159 -6.62 -16.09 21.12
C THR A 159 -6.48 -17.52 20.65
N LEU A 160 -6.03 -17.73 19.42
CA LEU A 160 -5.91 -19.05 18.79
C LEU A 160 -4.48 -19.27 18.27
N ASN A 161 -4.22 -18.84 17.05
CA ASN A 161 -2.92 -18.90 16.38
C ASN A 161 -2.96 -17.97 15.16
N PHE A 162 -1.81 -17.36 14.80
CA PHE A 162 -1.74 -16.46 13.65
C PHE A 162 -2.18 -17.12 12.32
N ARG A 163 -2.08 -18.44 12.19
CA ARG A 163 -2.53 -19.18 11.00
C ARG A 163 -4.03 -19.14 10.78
N PHE A 164 -4.82 -18.86 11.83
CA PHE A 164 -6.27 -18.82 11.70
C PHE A 164 -6.77 -17.70 10.78
N ILE A 165 -6.01 -16.63 10.56
CA ILE A 165 -6.36 -15.60 9.57
C ILE A 165 -6.44 -16.22 8.16
N PHE A 166 -5.49 -17.09 7.82
CA PHE A 166 -5.47 -17.80 6.55
C PHE A 166 -6.56 -18.87 6.46
N TRP A 167 -6.79 -19.63 7.53
CA TRP A 167 -7.89 -20.62 7.58
C TRP A 167 -9.27 -19.98 7.43
N LEU A 168 -9.48 -18.80 8.03
CA LEU A 168 -10.73 -18.04 7.92
C LEU A 168 -10.95 -17.52 6.51
N SER A 169 -9.89 -17.12 5.83
CA SER A 169 -9.95 -16.56 4.46
C SER A 169 -10.26 -17.62 3.40
N LEU A 170 -9.85 -18.89 3.59
CA LEU A 170 -10.01 -19.95 2.59
C LEU A 170 -11.45 -20.19 2.13
N PRO A 171 -12.46 -20.39 3.00
CA PRO A 171 -13.84 -20.54 2.56
C PRO A 171 -14.37 -19.30 1.85
N LEU A 172 -13.90 -18.12 2.25
CA LEU A 172 -14.28 -16.85 1.62
C LEU A 172 -13.65 -16.71 0.22
N TRP A 173 -12.40 -17.16 0.00
CA TRP A 173 -11.80 -17.27 -1.33
C TRP A 173 -12.58 -18.23 -2.23
N GLY A 174 -13.01 -19.38 -1.71
CA GLY A 174 -13.87 -20.33 -2.42
C GLY A 174 -15.20 -19.72 -2.84
N LEU A 175 -15.84 -18.97 -1.94
CA LEU A 175 -17.08 -18.27 -2.21
C LEU A 175 -16.90 -17.14 -3.24
N ALA A 176 -15.84 -16.33 -3.11
CA ALA A 176 -15.51 -15.28 -4.06
C ALA A 176 -15.26 -15.84 -5.47
N TRP A 177 -14.51 -16.96 -5.56
CA TRP A 177 -14.25 -17.66 -6.80
C TRP A 177 -15.55 -18.16 -7.47
N PHE A 178 -16.44 -18.76 -6.69
CA PHE A 178 -17.73 -19.27 -7.16
C PHE A 178 -18.63 -18.13 -7.66
N LEU A 179 -18.77 -17.05 -6.89
CA LEU A 179 -19.56 -15.89 -7.26
C LEU A 179 -18.99 -15.18 -8.51
N GLY A 180 -17.67 -15.05 -8.60
CA GLY A 180 -17.03 -14.52 -9.79
C GLY A 180 -17.22 -15.40 -11.02
N ARG A 181 -17.18 -16.75 -10.84
CA ARG A 181 -17.47 -17.69 -11.93
C ARG A 181 -18.89 -17.53 -12.49
N THR A 182 -19.85 -17.31 -11.65
CA THR A 182 -21.26 -17.19 -12.04
C THR A 182 -21.60 -15.78 -12.51
N GLY A 183 -21.02 -14.75 -11.88
CA GLY A 183 -21.35 -13.35 -12.11
C GLY A 183 -20.61 -12.71 -13.28
N ILE A 184 -19.34 -13.08 -13.52
CA ILE A 184 -18.55 -12.45 -14.61
C ILE A 184 -18.93 -13.12 -15.95
N PRO A 185 -19.35 -12.36 -16.98
CA PRO A 185 -19.65 -12.91 -18.30
C PRO A 185 -18.44 -13.60 -18.93
N ALA A 186 -18.66 -14.72 -19.59
CA ALA A 186 -17.64 -15.36 -20.41
C ALA A 186 -17.43 -14.57 -21.70
N GLY A 187 -16.18 -14.46 -22.16
CA GLY A 187 -15.82 -13.78 -23.41
C GLY A 187 -14.73 -12.74 -23.22
N GLY A 188 -14.38 -12.05 -24.30
CA GLY A 188 -13.33 -11.02 -24.32
C GLY A 188 -11.93 -11.56 -24.61
N GLU A 189 -11.82 -12.80 -25.08
CA GLU A 189 -10.55 -13.38 -25.51
C GLU A 189 -10.14 -12.81 -26.87
N ASN A 190 -8.95 -12.25 -26.96
CA ASN A 190 -8.34 -11.87 -28.23
C ASN A 190 -7.15 -12.80 -28.51
N ARG A 191 -7.33 -13.71 -29.48
CA ARG A 191 -6.28 -14.68 -29.85
C ARG A 191 -5.11 -14.02 -30.59
N ASP A 192 -5.34 -12.84 -31.18
CA ASP A 192 -4.33 -12.05 -31.90
C ASP A 192 -3.59 -11.07 -30.98
N ASN A 193 -3.77 -11.20 -29.66
CA ASN A 193 -3.06 -10.38 -28.68
C ASN A 193 -1.54 -10.60 -28.81
N PRO A 194 -0.73 -9.54 -28.73
CA PRO A 194 0.72 -9.64 -28.81
C PRO A 194 1.28 -10.61 -27.76
N PRO A 195 2.39 -11.28 -28.05
CA PRO A 195 3.04 -12.20 -27.12
C PRO A 195 3.43 -11.46 -25.83
N PHE A 196 3.38 -12.17 -24.72
CA PHE A 196 3.83 -11.63 -23.44
C PHE A 196 5.33 -11.35 -23.48
N ASP A 197 5.75 -10.18 -23.00
CA ASP A 197 7.17 -9.85 -22.86
C ASP A 197 7.78 -10.55 -21.64
N LEU A 198 8.06 -11.86 -21.80
CA LEU A 198 8.62 -12.70 -20.74
C LEU A 198 10.00 -12.20 -20.29
N LEU A 199 10.83 -11.68 -21.22
CA LEU A 199 12.15 -11.17 -20.88
C LEU A 199 12.05 -9.85 -20.09
N GLY A 200 11.21 -8.91 -20.55
CA GLY A 200 10.96 -7.67 -19.80
C GLY A 200 10.42 -7.95 -18.40
N PHE A 201 9.44 -8.84 -18.29
CA PHE A 201 8.89 -9.25 -17.00
C PHE A 201 9.95 -9.94 -16.11
N GLY A 202 10.77 -10.82 -16.68
CA GLY A 202 11.86 -11.48 -15.95
C GLY A 202 12.92 -10.50 -15.42
N LEU A 203 13.32 -9.51 -16.22
CA LEU A 203 14.22 -8.44 -15.79
C LEU A 203 13.62 -7.59 -14.68
N LEU A 204 12.35 -7.22 -14.81
CA LEU A 204 11.62 -6.49 -13.77
C LEU A 204 11.55 -7.30 -12.47
N TYR A 205 11.10 -8.55 -12.55
CA TYR A 205 10.98 -9.46 -11.41
C TYR A 205 12.31 -9.64 -10.68
N ALA A 206 13.36 -10.03 -11.41
CA ALA A 206 14.67 -10.26 -10.82
C ALA A 206 15.29 -8.97 -10.25
N GLY A 207 15.11 -7.84 -10.94
CA GLY A 207 15.58 -6.54 -10.47
C GLY A 207 14.88 -6.07 -9.20
N LEU A 208 13.54 -6.23 -9.11
CA LEU A 208 12.78 -5.88 -7.92
C LEU A 208 13.11 -6.80 -6.74
N MET A 209 13.28 -8.12 -6.99
CA MET A 209 13.66 -9.06 -5.94
C MET A 209 15.07 -8.79 -5.42
N ALA A 210 16.03 -8.49 -6.29
CA ALA A 210 17.38 -8.11 -5.88
C ALA A 210 17.38 -6.79 -5.07
N LEU A 211 16.58 -5.81 -5.48
CA LEU A 211 16.40 -4.57 -4.73
C LEU A 211 15.78 -4.83 -3.36
N GLN A 212 14.75 -5.68 -3.30
CA GLN A 212 14.09 -6.02 -2.04
C GLN A 212 15.03 -6.73 -1.08
N VAL A 213 15.78 -7.72 -1.54
CA VAL A 213 16.79 -8.39 -0.73
C VAL A 213 17.83 -7.39 -0.20
N THR A 214 18.27 -6.44 -1.04
CA THR A 214 19.19 -5.38 -0.61
C THR A 214 18.61 -4.53 0.51
N LEU A 215 17.34 -4.13 0.40
CA LEU A 215 16.69 -3.28 1.40
C LEU A 215 16.39 -4.02 2.70
N ASP A 216 15.88 -5.25 2.62
CA ASP A 216 15.47 -6.03 3.79
C ASP A 216 16.67 -6.60 4.57
N GLN A 217 17.74 -6.97 3.87
CA GLN A 217 18.90 -7.62 4.49
C GLN A 217 20.10 -6.68 4.67
N GLY A 218 20.01 -5.45 4.12
CA GLY A 218 21.10 -4.50 4.18
C GLY A 218 21.59 -4.24 5.59
N GLU A 219 20.70 -4.01 6.54
CA GLU A 219 21.05 -3.74 7.94
C GLU A 219 21.70 -4.95 8.61
N GLN A 220 21.13 -6.12 8.44
CA GLN A 220 21.62 -7.37 9.04
C GLN A 220 23.05 -7.71 8.60
N TYR A 221 23.40 -7.42 7.33
CA TYR A 221 24.70 -7.73 6.75
C TYR A 221 25.67 -6.53 6.71
N GLY A 222 25.33 -5.39 7.31
CA GLY A 222 26.21 -4.21 7.38
C GLY A 222 26.35 -3.45 6.06
N TRP A 223 25.33 -3.49 5.18
CA TRP A 223 25.22 -2.71 3.93
C TRP A 223 26.44 -2.88 3.02
N TRP A 224 27.13 -1.77 2.74
CA TRP A 224 28.24 -1.71 1.77
C TRP A 224 29.51 -2.45 2.24
N HIS A 225 29.57 -2.88 3.48
CA HIS A 225 30.66 -3.72 4.01
C HIS A 225 30.48 -5.20 3.68
N SER A 226 29.29 -5.61 3.23
CA SER A 226 28.99 -6.96 2.80
C SER A 226 29.06 -7.11 1.29
N PHE A 227 29.93 -8.02 0.81
CA PHE A 227 29.98 -8.38 -0.60
C PHE A 227 28.63 -8.89 -1.12
N TYR A 228 27.88 -9.61 -0.29
CA TYR A 228 26.54 -10.11 -0.63
C TYR A 228 25.59 -8.96 -0.96
N ILE A 229 25.46 -7.96 -0.08
CA ILE A 229 24.59 -6.80 -0.28
C ILE A 229 25.06 -5.95 -1.46
N LEU A 230 26.37 -5.78 -1.61
CA LEU A 230 26.94 -5.04 -2.76
C LEU A 230 26.57 -5.73 -4.09
N HIS A 231 26.65 -7.07 -4.18
CA HIS A 231 26.28 -7.79 -5.38
C HIS A 231 24.77 -7.75 -5.65
N THR A 232 23.92 -7.88 -4.62
CA THR A 232 22.46 -7.78 -4.79
C THR A 232 22.05 -6.36 -5.20
N ALA A 233 22.65 -5.31 -4.63
CA ALA A 233 22.42 -3.92 -5.02
C ALA A 233 22.86 -3.66 -6.47
N LEU A 234 24.04 -4.14 -6.86
CA LEU A 234 24.53 -4.00 -8.22
C LEU A 234 23.67 -4.79 -9.22
N ALA A 235 23.26 -6.00 -8.86
CA ALA A 235 22.35 -6.81 -9.67
C ALA A 235 21.00 -6.09 -9.84
N ALA A 236 20.44 -5.53 -8.77
CA ALA A 236 19.19 -4.74 -8.82
C ALA A 236 19.34 -3.55 -9.79
N LEU A 237 20.42 -2.78 -9.66
CA LEU A 237 20.68 -1.62 -10.51
C LEU A 237 20.80 -2.04 -11.99
N ILE A 238 21.62 -3.04 -12.29
CA ILE A 238 21.83 -3.51 -13.67
C ILE A 238 20.52 -4.05 -14.27
N LEU A 239 19.80 -4.92 -13.55
CA LEU A 239 18.59 -5.55 -14.05
C LEU A 239 17.48 -4.51 -14.28
N LEU A 240 17.29 -3.54 -13.37
CA LEU A 240 16.30 -2.48 -13.53
C LEU A 240 16.68 -1.50 -14.64
N LEU A 241 17.96 -1.19 -14.83
CA LEU A 241 18.42 -0.39 -15.97
C LEU A 241 18.22 -1.13 -17.30
N LEU A 242 18.53 -2.43 -17.37
CA LEU A 242 18.26 -3.27 -18.53
C LEU A 242 16.75 -3.36 -18.82
N PHE A 243 15.93 -3.49 -17.78
CA PHE A 243 14.47 -3.43 -17.91
C PHE A 243 14.02 -2.08 -18.49
N ALA A 244 14.45 -0.96 -17.92
CA ALA A 244 14.08 0.37 -18.40
C ALA A 244 14.54 0.62 -19.85
N TRP A 245 15.75 0.18 -20.20
CA TRP A 245 16.28 0.25 -21.56
C TRP A 245 15.46 -0.61 -22.53
N ARG A 246 15.11 -1.84 -22.15
CA ARG A 246 14.25 -2.71 -22.95
C ARG A 246 12.88 -2.11 -23.14
N GLU A 247 12.26 -1.64 -22.05
CA GLU A 247 10.92 -1.08 -22.02
C GLU A 247 10.78 0.15 -22.93
N SER A 248 11.84 0.98 -22.99
CA SER A 248 11.87 2.15 -23.88
C SER A 248 11.91 1.79 -25.38
N ARG A 249 12.19 0.52 -25.72
CA ARG A 249 12.30 0.01 -27.11
C ARG A 249 11.28 -1.07 -27.45
N ALA A 250 10.57 -1.59 -26.44
CA ALA A 250 9.60 -2.65 -26.65
C ALA A 250 8.38 -2.13 -27.47
N PRO A 251 7.91 -2.90 -28.46
CA PRO A 251 6.70 -2.52 -29.23
C PRO A 251 5.43 -2.55 -28.38
N HIS A 252 5.41 -3.39 -27.34
CA HIS A 252 4.31 -3.56 -26.39
C HIS A 252 4.86 -3.52 -24.97
N PRO A 253 5.19 -2.31 -24.43
CA PRO A 253 5.79 -2.18 -23.12
C PRO A 253 4.82 -2.59 -22.00
N LEU A 254 5.34 -3.22 -20.95
CA LEU A 254 4.60 -3.56 -19.72
C LEU A 254 4.24 -2.30 -18.93
N LEU A 255 5.21 -1.36 -18.87
CA LEU A 255 5.09 -0.07 -18.19
C LEU A 255 5.48 1.06 -19.15
N GLN A 256 4.73 2.12 -19.16
CA GLN A 256 4.96 3.22 -20.10
C GLN A 256 5.58 4.44 -19.41
N PHE A 257 6.91 4.47 -19.35
CA PHE A 257 7.66 5.54 -18.68
C PHE A 257 7.63 6.89 -19.40
N HIS A 258 7.17 6.96 -20.66
CA HIS A 258 7.06 8.22 -21.36
C HIS A 258 6.11 9.23 -20.70
N PHE A 259 5.11 8.74 -19.93
CA PHE A 259 4.22 9.61 -19.15
C PHE A 259 4.96 10.41 -18.08
N LEU A 260 6.11 9.92 -17.58
CA LEU A 260 6.94 10.66 -16.62
C LEU A 260 7.51 11.98 -17.18
N ARG A 261 7.44 12.21 -18.49
CA ARG A 261 7.80 13.50 -19.09
C ARG A 261 6.78 14.59 -18.80
N GLN A 262 5.55 14.24 -18.48
CA GLN A 262 4.50 15.19 -18.13
C GLN A 262 4.64 15.63 -16.66
N ARG A 263 4.66 16.96 -16.43
CA ARG A 263 4.88 17.53 -15.09
C ARG A 263 3.91 17.02 -14.05
N ASN A 264 2.61 17.05 -14.33
CA ASN A 264 1.58 16.57 -13.38
C ASN A 264 1.71 15.08 -13.10
N TYR A 265 2.12 14.29 -14.10
CA TYR A 265 2.25 12.84 -13.94
C TYR A 265 3.39 12.50 -12.98
N TRP A 266 4.64 12.95 -13.25
CA TRP A 266 5.78 12.58 -12.42
C TRP A 266 5.70 13.18 -11.01
N LEU A 267 5.26 14.45 -10.91
CA LEU A 267 5.18 15.13 -9.62
C LEU A 267 4.02 14.59 -8.77
N GLY A 268 2.85 14.39 -9.37
CA GLY A 268 1.71 13.76 -8.69
C GLY A 268 2.03 12.34 -8.24
N LEU A 269 2.73 11.57 -9.09
CA LEU A 269 3.17 10.21 -8.77
C LEU A 269 4.21 10.21 -7.64
N LEU A 270 5.20 11.11 -7.67
CA LEU A 270 6.17 11.27 -6.58
C LEU A 270 5.49 11.54 -5.24
N LEU A 271 4.55 12.49 -5.23
CA LEU A 271 3.79 12.81 -4.02
C LEU A 271 2.92 11.64 -3.56
N LEU A 272 2.24 10.97 -4.48
CA LEU A 272 1.43 9.79 -4.16
C LEU A 272 2.29 8.65 -3.58
N CYS A 273 3.45 8.40 -4.17
CA CYS A 273 4.41 7.41 -3.69
C CYS A 273 4.96 7.77 -2.30
N LEU A 274 5.34 9.03 -2.08
CA LEU A 274 5.84 9.49 -0.79
C LEU A 274 4.78 9.31 0.31
N GLY A 275 3.56 9.80 0.09
CA GLY A 275 2.48 9.67 1.07
C GLY A 275 2.12 8.22 1.36
N TRP A 276 2.07 7.38 0.32
CA TRP A 276 1.77 5.96 0.46
C TRP A 276 2.91 5.17 1.13
N SER A 277 4.17 5.47 0.80
CA SER A 277 5.35 4.86 1.42
C SER A 277 5.45 5.17 2.90
N LEU A 278 5.30 6.44 3.28
CA LEU A 278 5.28 6.84 4.68
C LEU A 278 4.16 6.15 5.45
N PHE A 279 2.94 6.14 4.89
CA PHE A 279 1.80 5.48 5.53
C PHE A 279 2.05 3.98 5.73
N MET A 280 2.48 3.26 4.68
CA MET A 280 2.69 1.80 4.76
C MET A 280 3.84 1.42 5.70
N GLY A 281 4.92 2.19 5.71
CA GLY A 281 6.01 1.99 6.64
C GLY A 281 5.57 2.18 8.10
N TRP A 282 4.82 3.25 8.38
CA TRP A 282 4.26 3.48 9.72
C TRP A 282 3.20 2.45 10.11
N ALA A 283 2.39 1.97 9.17
CA ALA A 283 1.42 0.92 9.44
C ALA A 283 2.06 -0.43 9.80
N ALA A 284 3.31 -0.67 9.36
CA ALA A 284 4.08 -1.84 9.75
C ALA A 284 4.85 -1.63 11.07
N GLU A 285 5.48 -0.47 11.24
CA GLU A 285 6.39 -0.18 12.36
C GLU A 285 5.66 0.11 13.67
N LEU A 286 4.55 0.85 13.63
CA LEU A 286 3.84 1.29 14.84
C LEU A 286 3.28 0.13 15.68
N PRO A 287 2.60 -0.88 15.11
CA PRO A 287 2.18 -2.06 15.86
C PRO A 287 3.38 -2.83 16.45
N LEU A 288 4.45 -3.00 15.68
CA LEU A 288 5.66 -3.71 16.12
C LEU A 288 6.29 -3.02 17.32
N TRP A 289 6.50 -1.70 17.24
CA TRP A 289 7.01 -0.90 18.37
C TRP A 289 6.11 -1.00 19.60
N ALA A 290 4.78 -0.92 19.41
CA ALA A 290 3.84 -1.01 20.52
C ALA A 290 3.87 -2.39 21.20
N GLU A 291 4.04 -3.48 20.43
CA GLU A 291 4.15 -4.82 20.97
C GLU A 291 5.48 -5.03 21.70
N GLU A 292 6.60 -4.59 21.12
CA GLU A 292 7.94 -4.80 21.68
C GLU A 292 8.27 -3.85 22.84
N THR A 293 7.78 -2.60 22.80
CA THR A 293 8.16 -1.54 23.76
C THR A 293 7.08 -1.26 24.79
N LEU A 294 5.80 -1.15 24.37
CA LEU A 294 4.69 -0.89 25.31
C LEU A 294 4.11 -2.16 25.93
N GLY A 295 4.50 -3.34 25.42
CA GLY A 295 3.98 -4.63 25.89
C GLY A 295 2.53 -4.90 25.45
N PHE A 296 2.09 -4.27 24.38
CA PHE A 296 0.79 -4.56 23.78
C PHE A 296 0.82 -5.97 23.18
N ASN A 297 -0.32 -6.63 23.14
CA ASN A 297 -0.46 -7.85 22.36
C ASN A 297 -0.89 -7.52 20.91
N GLY A 298 -0.81 -8.51 20.02
CA GLY A 298 -1.12 -8.31 18.60
C GLY A 298 -2.52 -7.75 18.32
N TYR A 299 -3.51 -8.03 19.18
CA TYR A 299 -4.83 -7.41 19.07
C TYR A 299 -4.75 -5.89 19.24
N TRP A 300 -4.13 -5.42 20.32
CA TRP A 300 -4.00 -3.99 20.59
C TRP A 300 -3.07 -3.31 19.60
N GLY A 301 -1.98 -3.99 19.16
CA GLY A 301 -1.14 -3.52 18.06
C GLY A 301 -1.93 -3.27 16.78
N GLY A 302 -2.79 -4.22 16.40
CA GLY A 302 -3.67 -4.07 15.23
C GLY A 302 -4.77 -3.01 15.41
N VAL A 303 -5.31 -2.86 16.63
CA VAL A 303 -6.32 -1.83 16.97
C VAL A 303 -5.76 -0.41 16.81
N LEU A 304 -4.46 -0.18 16.96
CA LEU A 304 -3.83 1.13 16.73
C LEU A 304 -4.06 1.67 15.30
N LEU A 305 -4.30 0.82 14.33
CA LEU A 305 -4.54 1.23 12.93
C LEU A 305 -6.03 1.53 12.63
N LEU A 306 -6.97 1.10 13.48
CA LEU A 306 -8.40 1.32 13.26
C LEU A 306 -8.81 2.81 13.17
N PRO A 307 -8.26 3.75 13.98
CA PRO A 307 -8.60 5.16 13.88
C PRO A 307 -8.32 5.75 12.50
N ILE A 308 -7.28 5.24 11.81
CA ILE A 308 -6.97 5.64 10.44
C ILE A 308 -8.14 5.28 9.51
N GLY A 309 -8.65 4.05 9.61
CA GLY A 309 -9.80 3.58 8.83
C GLY A 309 -11.08 4.34 9.14
N LEU A 310 -11.33 4.61 10.43
CA LEU A 310 -12.51 5.39 10.89
C LEU A 310 -12.57 6.78 10.26
N ALA A 311 -11.44 7.41 10.03
CA ALA A 311 -11.37 8.72 9.38
C ALA A 311 -11.24 8.62 7.85
N ALA A 312 -10.42 7.70 7.32
CA ALA A 312 -10.15 7.60 5.88
C ALA A 312 -11.38 7.17 5.08
N VAL A 313 -12.19 6.22 5.57
CA VAL A 313 -13.36 5.70 4.85
C VAL A 313 -14.44 6.78 4.65
N PRO A 314 -14.89 7.54 5.66
CA PRO A 314 -15.83 8.64 5.44
C PRO A 314 -15.28 9.73 4.53
N VAL A 315 -14.01 10.13 4.69
CA VAL A 315 -13.39 11.17 3.86
C VAL A 315 -13.30 10.73 2.40
N SER A 316 -12.84 9.50 2.14
CA SER A 316 -12.79 8.96 0.77
C SER A 316 -14.18 8.88 0.13
N THR A 317 -15.21 8.58 0.93
CA THR A 317 -16.62 8.52 0.48
C THR A 317 -17.17 9.89 0.09
N LEU A 318 -16.75 10.94 0.80
CA LEU A 318 -17.18 12.33 0.55
C LEU A 318 -16.32 13.03 -0.50
N MET A 319 -15.33 12.35 -1.09
CA MET A 319 -14.30 12.97 -1.92
C MET A 319 -14.87 13.70 -3.14
N ASP A 320 -15.92 13.16 -3.78
CA ASP A 320 -16.58 13.82 -4.93
C ASP A 320 -17.16 15.20 -4.57
N ARG A 321 -17.68 15.36 -3.35
CA ARG A 321 -18.18 16.65 -2.86
C ARG A 321 -17.02 17.58 -2.48
N LEU A 322 -16.02 17.06 -1.80
CA LEU A 322 -14.86 17.82 -1.33
C LEU A 322 -14.05 18.39 -2.50
N GLN A 323 -13.85 17.62 -3.58
CA GLN A 323 -13.15 18.10 -4.77
C GLN A 323 -13.90 19.24 -5.48
N GLY A 324 -15.23 19.20 -5.48
CA GLY A 324 -16.05 20.28 -6.02
C GLY A 324 -15.96 21.59 -5.23
N LEU A 325 -15.76 21.51 -3.91
CA LEU A 325 -15.66 22.67 -3.01
C LEU A 325 -14.24 23.27 -2.96
N PHE A 326 -13.22 22.42 -2.81
CA PHE A 326 -11.85 22.86 -2.54
C PHE A 326 -10.90 22.76 -3.74
N GLY A 327 -11.24 21.92 -4.72
CA GLY A 327 -10.38 21.61 -5.87
C GLY A 327 -9.23 20.66 -5.53
N LEU A 328 -8.77 19.92 -6.53
CA LEU A 328 -7.83 18.80 -6.37
C LEU A 328 -6.47 19.20 -5.76
N ARG A 329 -5.88 20.33 -6.18
CA ARG A 329 -4.59 20.82 -5.69
C ARG A 329 -4.63 21.13 -4.19
N ARG A 330 -5.69 21.84 -3.74
CA ARG A 330 -5.83 22.21 -2.32
C ARG A 330 -6.07 20.97 -1.46
N LEU A 331 -6.84 19.99 -1.95
CA LEU A 331 -7.05 18.72 -1.25
C LEU A 331 -5.75 17.91 -1.14
N ALA A 332 -4.95 17.83 -2.20
CA ALA A 332 -3.63 17.21 -2.14
C ALA A 332 -2.69 17.91 -1.15
N THR A 333 -2.71 19.24 -1.10
CA THR A 333 -1.93 20.01 -0.11
C THR A 333 -2.43 19.74 1.31
N LEU A 334 -3.76 19.78 1.54
CA LEU A 334 -4.36 19.53 2.84
C LEU A 334 -4.06 18.11 3.35
N CYS A 335 -4.05 17.12 2.45
CA CYS A 335 -3.64 15.74 2.77
C CYS A 335 -2.26 15.72 3.46
N PHE A 336 -1.26 16.34 2.86
CA PHE A 336 0.10 16.36 3.41
C PHE A 336 0.24 17.24 4.64
N LEU A 337 -0.55 18.31 4.77
CA LEU A 337 -0.61 19.10 6.01
C LEU A 337 -1.22 18.28 7.16
N LEU A 338 -2.26 17.48 6.89
CA LEU A 338 -2.83 16.57 7.89
C LEU A 338 -1.84 15.46 8.27
N PHE A 339 -1.11 14.91 7.31
CA PHE A 339 -0.03 13.96 7.59
C PHE A 339 1.07 14.60 8.45
N ALA A 340 1.50 15.81 8.12
CA ALA A 340 2.48 16.54 8.91
C ALA A 340 1.97 16.83 10.33
N ALA A 341 0.70 17.21 10.48
CA ALA A 341 0.07 17.41 11.79
C ALA A 341 -0.02 16.08 12.58
N ALA A 342 -0.37 14.98 11.91
CA ALA A 342 -0.42 13.66 12.53
C ALA A 342 0.96 13.25 13.08
N TYR A 343 1.98 13.30 12.24
CA TYR A 343 3.35 12.95 12.63
C TYR A 343 3.94 13.95 13.64
N GLY A 344 3.63 15.24 13.51
CA GLY A 344 4.10 16.28 14.44
C GLY A 344 3.40 16.29 15.80
N SER A 345 2.18 15.76 15.90
CA SER A 345 1.46 15.61 17.17
C SER A 345 1.84 14.32 17.93
N GLY A 346 2.46 13.35 17.28
CA GLY A 346 2.99 12.15 17.91
C GLY A 346 4.25 12.49 18.71
N TYR A 347 4.15 12.35 20.02
CA TYR A 347 5.27 12.36 20.95
C TYR A 347 5.01 11.27 21.98
N PHE A 348 5.78 10.21 21.90
CA PHE A 348 5.51 9.02 22.66
C PHE A 348 6.53 8.80 23.80
N SER A 349 6.13 8.02 24.77
CA SER A 349 6.96 7.54 25.87
C SER A 349 6.79 6.03 25.99
N PRO A 350 7.70 5.31 26.66
CA PRO A 350 7.51 3.88 26.93
C PRO A 350 6.28 3.56 27.80
N GLN A 351 5.58 4.58 28.31
CA GLN A 351 4.35 4.46 29.09
C GLN A 351 3.12 4.98 28.33
N SER A 352 3.28 5.36 27.06
CA SER A 352 2.17 5.89 26.25
C SER A 352 1.03 4.88 26.13
N GLY A 353 -0.20 5.40 26.32
CA GLY A 353 -1.42 4.62 26.22
C GLY A 353 -2.09 4.75 24.84
N LEU A 354 -3.15 3.97 24.64
CA LEU A 354 -3.95 3.98 23.41
C LEU A 354 -4.47 5.38 23.05
N ALA A 355 -4.87 6.18 24.06
CA ALA A 355 -5.44 7.50 23.83
C ALA A 355 -4.45 8.49 23.19
N GLU A 356 -3.17 8.40 23.54
CA GLU A 356 -2.11 9.25 23.00
C GLU A 356 -1.81 8.94 21.54
N ILE A 357 -1.94 7.66 21.15
CA ILE A 357 -1.71 7.20 19.78
C ILE A 357 -2.95 7.42 18.91
N PHE A 358 -4.15 7.37 19.49
CA PHE A 358 -5.43 7.46 18.77
C PHE A 358 -5.56 8.73 17.93
N TRP A 359 -5.28 9.90 18.49
CA TRP A 359 -5.47 11.19 17.82
C TRP A 359 -4.54 11.41 16.64
N PRO A 360 -3.21 11.14 16.73
CA PRO A 360 -2.32 11.15 15.56
C PRO A 360 -2.80 10.22 14.45
N MET A 361 -3.27 9.01 14.79
CA MET A 361 -3.76 8.04 13.81
C MET A 361 -5.07 8.49 13.15
N LEU A 362 -5.96 9.16 13.89
CA LEU A 362 -7.17 9.74 13.32
C LEU A 362 -6.84 10.86 12.32
N LEU A 363 -5.91 11.75 12.65
CA LEU A 363 -5.42 12.80 11.75
C LEU A 363 -4.78 12.23 10.50
N LEU A 364 -3.97 11.17 10.65
CA LEU A 364 -3.37 10.45 9.53
C LEU A 364 -4.45 9.87 8.61
N GLY A 365 -5.52 9.32 9.18
CA GLY A 365 -6.67 8.81 8.44
C GLY A 365 -7.41 9.88 7.65
N LEU A 366 -7.63 11.06 8.22
CA LEU A 366 -8.23 12.19 7.50
C LEU A 366 -7.40 12.56 6.26
N GLY A 367 -6.08 12.64 6.39
CA GLY A 367 -5.19 12.88 5.27
C GLY A 367 -5.21 11.74 4.24
N LEU A 368 -5.17 10.49 4.69
CA LEU A 368 -5.15 9.32 3.81
C LEU A 368 -6.42 9.20 2.94
N GLY A 369 -7.58 9.56 3.49
CA GLY A 369 -8.82 9.65 2.72
C GLY A 369 -8.76 10.64 1.56
N MET A 370 -7.86 11.63 1.64
CA MET A 370 -7.63 12.64 0.60
C MET A 370 -6.44 12.31 -0.32
N LEU A 371 -5.67 11.24 -0.06
CA LEU A 371 -4.44 10.97 -0.78
C LEU A 371 -4.68 10.50 -2.21
N PHE A 372 -5.55 9.49 -2.38
CA PHE A 372 -5.65 8.77 -3.65
C PHE A 372 -6.38 9.54 -4.73
N VAL A 373 -7.59 10.00 -4.48
CA VAL A 373 -8.46 10.58 -5.52
C VAL A 373 -7.86 11.85 -6.11
N PRO A 374 -7.50 12.87 -5.33
CA PRO A 374 -6.95 14.11 -5.90
C PRO A 374 -5.67 13.89 -6.68
N LEU A 375 -4.72 13.12 -6.13
CA LEU A 375 -3.44 12.89 -6.79
C LEU A 375 -3.61 12.04 -8.05
N THR A 376 -4.43 10.97 -8.02
CA THR A 376 -4.68 10.15 -9.22
C THR A 376 -5.34 10.96 -10.33
N MET A 377 -6.30 11.83 -10.01
CA MET A 377 -6.92 12.70 -11.00
C MET A 377 -5.93 13.72 -11.59
N ILE A 378 -5.02 14.25 -10.78
CA ILE A 378 -3.95 15.15 -11.26
C ILE A 378 -2.95 14.37 -12.12
N ILE A 379 -2.53 13.18 -11.72
CA ILE A 379 -1.61 12.31 -12.47
C ILE A 379 -2.17 12.02 -13.87
N LEU A 380 -3.44 11.67 -13.95
CA LEU A 380 -4.09 11.32 -15.21
C LEU A 380 -4.58 12.54 -16.03
N SER A 381 -4.46 13.75 -15.47
CA SER A 381 -4.86 14.98 -16.18
C SER A 381 -3.96 15.25 -17.37
N GLY A 382 -4.56 15.52 -18.53
CA GLY A 382 -3.83 15.80 -19.77
C GLY A 382 -3.35 14.55 -20.53
N ILE A 383 -3.72 13.35 -20.08
CA ILE A 383 -3.47 12.10 -20.79
C ILE A 383 -4.66 11.79 -21.70
N PRO A 384 -4.42 11.42 -22.98
CA PRO A 384 -5.49 11.01 -23.89
C PRO A 384 -6.29 9.84 -23.31
N ALA A 385 -7.61 9.84 -23.53
CA ALA A 385 -8.53 8.84 -22.96
C ALA A 385 -8.14 7.38 -23.28
N GLU A 386 -7.58 7.14 -24.46
CA GLU A 386 -7.11 5.83 -24.92
C GLU A 386 -5.88 5.33 -24.15
N ASP A 387 -5.07 6.23 -23.57
CA ASP A 387 -3.86 5.91 -22.84
C ASP A 387 -4.05 5.92 -21.31
N ILE A 388 -5.20 6.39 -20.81
CA ILE A 388 -5.51 6.41 -19.38
C ILE A 388 -5.31 5.03 -18.71
N PRO A 389 -5.76 3.90 -19.28
CA PRO A 389 -5.55 2.58 -18.67
C PRO A 389 -4.07 2.21 -18.50
N LYS A 390 -3.24 2.55 -19.49
CA LYS A 390 -1.79 2.29 -19.47
C LYS A 390 -1.08 3.18 -18.45
N ALA A 391 -1.42 4.47 -18.42
CA ALA A 391 -0.90 5.41 -17.44
C ALA A 391 -1.29 5.03 -16.01
N ALA A 392 -2.53 4.61 -15.80
CA ALA A 392 -3.03 4.14 -14.51
C ALA A 392 -2.31 2.85 -14.06
N THR A 393 -2.05 1.90 -14.96
CA THR A 393 -1.29 0.68 -14.65
C THR A 393 0.12 1.04 -14.19
N THR A 394 0.82 1.91 -14.93
CA THR A 394 2.18 2.35 -14.59
C THR A 394 2.22 3.08 -13.24
N SER A 395 1.29 4.01 -12.99
CA SER A 395 1.23 4.74 -11.73
C SER A 395 0.88 3.83 -10.55
N ASN A 396 -0.05 2.90 -10.71
CA ASN A 396 -0.42 1.95 -9.66
C ASN A 396 0.73 1.00 -9.32
N PHE A 397 1.45 0.49 -10.31
CA PHE A 397 2.64 -0.33 -10.10
C PHE A 397 3.68 0.42 -9.27
N ILE A 398 4.09 1.63 -9.70
CA ILE A 398 5.12 2.42 -9.01
C ILE A 398 4.66 2.76 -7.59
N ARG A 399 3.39 3.14 -7.41
CA ARG A 399 2.81 3.42 -6.09
C ARG A 399 2.85 2.23 -5.15
N VAL A 400 2.41 1.05 -5.60
CA VAL A 400 2.39 -0.15 -4.75
C VAL A 400 3.82 -0.58 -4.41
N PHE A 401 4.73 -0.53 -5.39
CA PHE A 401 6.13 -0.84 -5.12
C PHE A 401 6.80 0.16 -4.18
N SER A 402 6.44 1.45 -4.24
CA SER A 402 6.97 2.46 -3.32
C SER A 402 6.60 2.19 -1.86
N ALA A 403 5.45 1.56 -1.60
CA ALA A 403 5.08 1.12 -0.24
C ALA A 403 6.12 0.18 0.35
N ASN A 404 6.62 -0.74 -0.46
CA ASN A 404 7.63 -1.70 -0.05
C ASN A 404 8.95 -1.02 0.34
N ILE A 405 9.39 -0.06 -0.49
CA ILE A 405 10.54 0.78 -0.15
C ILE A 405 10.31 1.53 1.17
N GLY A 406 9.10 2.06 1.37
CA GLY A 406 8.72 2.77 2.59
C GLY A 406 8.80 1.89 3.84
N VAL A 407 8.27 0.67 3.77
CA VAL A 407 8.35 -0.30 4.88
C VAL A 407 9.80 -0.59 5.24
N SER A 408 10.63 -0.97 4.25
CA SER A 408 12.04 -1.30 4.50
C SER A 408 12.85 -0.11 5.03
N LEU A 409 12.68 1.10 4.46
CA LEU A 409 13.44 2.28 4.89
C LEU A 409 13.06 2.75 6.29
N ILE A 410 11.77 2.69 6.64
CA ILE A 410 11.30 3.08 7.97
C ILE A 410 11.82 2.09 9.02
N SER A 411 11.74 0.79 8.76
CA SER A 411 12.27 -0.24 9.67
C SER A 411 13.79 -0.13 9.85
N VAL A 412 14.56 0.06 8.77
CA VAL A 412 16.00 0.27 8.84
C VAL A 412 16.36 1.50 9.67
N TYR A 413 15.62 2.62 9.47
CA TYR A 413 15.83 3.82 10.26
C TYR A 413 15.56 3.57 11.75
N ALA A 414 14.43 2.93 12.09
CA ALA A 414 14.05 2.62 13.46
C ALA A 414 15.13 1.77 14.16
N ILE A 415 15.62 0.71 13.51
CA ILE A 415 16.67 -0.15 14.05
C ILE A 415 17.98 0.63 14.30
N ARG A 416 18.44 1.42 13.32
CA ARG A 416 19.70 2.17 13.42
C ARG A 416 19.66 3.26 14.47
N ASP A 417 18.63 4.09 14.43
CA ASP A 417 18.49 5.22 15.35
C ASP A 417 18.30 4.70 16.79
N GLY A 418 17.52 3.60 16.96
CA GLY A 418 17.37 2.90 18.22
C GLY A 418 18.70 2.34 18.78
N ALA A 419 19.54 1.76 17.91
CA ALA A 419 20.87 1.29 18.32
C ALA A 419 21.80 2.44 18.73
N LEU A 420 21.80 3.55 17.95
CA LEU A 420 22.59 4.75 18.29
C LEU A 420 22.13 5.37 19.62
N ALA A 421 20.82 5.51 19.82
CA ALA A 421 20.25 6.02 21.06
C ALA A 421 20.59 5.11 22.26
N SER A 422 20.49 3.79 22.08
CA SER A 422 20.85 2.83 23.14
C SER A 422 22.31 2.95 23.55
N ASN A 423 23.23 3.12 22.60
CA ASN A 423 24.65 3.32 22.90
C ASN A 423 24.89 4.64 23.63
N ALA A 424 24.29 5.73 23.19
CA ALA A 424 24.39 7.03 23.85
C ALA A 424 23.86 6.99 25.30
N PHE A 425 22.72 6.34 25.53
CA PHE A 425 22.19 6.17 26.89
C PHE A 425 23.11 5.34 27.77
N ARG A 426 23.73 4.27 27.26
CA ARG A 426 24.71 3.45 28.01
C ARG A 426 25.94 4.25 28.38
N GLU A 427 26.50 5.04 27.48
CA GLU A 427 27.66 5.92 27.76
C GLU A 427 27.33 6.92 28.86
N HIS A 428 26.15 7.58 28.80
CA HIS A 428 25.73 8.49 29.87
C HIS A 428 25.57 7.79 31.23
N LEU A 429 24.95 6.60 31.26
CA LEU A 429 24.79 5.83 32.50
C LEU A 429 26.14 5.42 33.12
N LEU A 430 27.10 5.04 32.28
CA LEU A 430 28.47 4.71 32.76
C LEU A 430 29.18 5.94 33.30
N ALA A 431 28.96 7.13 32.74
CA ALA A 431 29.58 8.37 33.19
C ALA A 431 29.04 8.83 34.56
N TYR A 432 27.78 8.55 34.91
CA TYR A 432 27.18 8.93 36.19
C TYR A 432 27.39 7.93 37.34
N GLY A 433 28.02 6.79 37.06
CA GLY A 433 28.34 5.76 38.07
C GLY A 433 27.15 4.87 38.47
N ASN A 434 27.45 3.69 38.94
CA ASN A 434 26.49 2.63 39.29
C ASN A 434 25.81 2.88 40.63
N SER A 435 24.98 3.91 40.75
CA SER A 435 24.27 4.23 42.02
C SER A 435 22.81 3.69 42.04
N SER A 436 22.36 2.93 41.01
CA SER A 436 20.99 2.43 40.95
C SER A 436 20.85 1.09 41.70
N ALA A 437 19.83 1.00 42.53
CA ALA A 437 19.39 -0.26 43.16
C ALA A 437 18.76 -1.26 42.16
N MET A 438 18.79 -0.94 40.86
CA MET A 438 18.21 -1.78 39.78
C MET A 438 19.19 -2.88 39.37
N THR A 439 18.63 -4.03 39.01
CA THR A 439 19.43 -5.11 38.43
C THR A 439 19.84 -4.73 36.97
N ALA A 440 21.02 -5.22 36.58
CA ALA A 440 21.54 -4.93 35.23
C ALA A 440 20.54 -5.29 34.08
N PRO A 441 19.80 -6.42 34.14
CA PRO A 441 18.79 -6.74 33.11
C PRO A 441 17.63 -5.73 33.06
N THR A 442 17.14 -5.27 34.21
CA THR A 442 16.05 -4.28 34.30
C THR A 442 16.48 -2.94 33.69
N LEU A 443 17.70 -2.50 34.02
CA LEU A 443 18.26 -1.28 33.47
C LEU A 443 18.47 -1.37 31.97
N ALA A 444 18.95 -2.51 31.45
CA ALA A 444 19.10 -2.74 30.02
C ALA A 444 17.75 -2.71 29.26
N GLY A 445 16.70 -3.27 29.85
CA GLY A 445 15.34 -3.23 29.31
C GLY A 445 14.78 -1.80 29.23
N LEU A 446 14.99 -0.99 30.31
CA LEU A 446 14.55 0.42 30.32
C LEU A 446 15.30 1.25 29.28
N VAL A 447 16.61 1.04 29.13
CA VAL A 447 17.43 1.72 28.12
C VAL A 447 16.95 1.37 26.72
N ALA A 448 16.67 0.10 26.44
CA ALA A 448 16.17 -0.34 25.14
C ALA A 448 14.80 0.26 24.84
N ALA A 449 13.86 0.21 25.80
CA ALA A 449 12.53 0.80 25.61
C ALA A 449 12.59 2.31 25.34
N GLN A 450 13.43 3.05 26.08
CA GLN A 450 13.60 4.48 25.89
C GLN A 450 14.29 4.80 24.55
N ALA A 451 15.28 4.01 24.15
CA ALA A 451 16.00 4.20 22.89
C ALA A 451 15.09 3.92 21.69
N ASN A 452 14.30 2.84 21.73
CA ASN A 452 13.34 2.52 20.68
C ASN A 452 12.27 3.62 20.56
N THR A 453 11.77 4.14 21.68
CA THR A 453 10.78 5.21 21.67
C THR A 453 11.36 6.51 21.10
N LEU A 454 12.61 6.86 21.47
CA LEU A 454 13.27 8.04 20.90
C LEU A 454 13.46 7.92 19.38
N SER A 455 13.78 6.72 18.90
CA SER A 455 13.89 6.44 17.47
C SER A 455 12.56 6.66 16.75
N ILE A 456 11.45 6.19 17.31
CA ILE A 456 10.10 6.44 16.80
C ILE A 456 9.79 7.94 16.74
N ASP A 457 10.09 8.70 17.79
CA ASP A 457 9.87 10.15 17.83
C ASP A 457 10.72 10.90 16.79
N ASN A 458 11.97 10.50 16.61
CA ASN A 458 12.83 11.06 15.56
C ASN A 458 12.29 10.77 14.16
N LEU A 459 11.79 9.56 13.94
CA LEU A 459 11.17 9.13 12.69
C LEU A 459 9.86 9.91 12.42
N LEU A 460 9.04 10.15 13.45
CA LEU A 460 7.85 11.01 13.36
C LEU A 460 8.22 12.42 12.91
N ARG A 461 9.26 13.02 13.52
CA ARG A 461 9.75 14.36 13.13
C ARG A 461 10.25 14.39 11.69
N LEU A 462 11.02 13.38 11.27
CA LEU A 462 11.48 13.26 9.88
C LEU A 462 10.28 13.16 8.92
N SER A 463 9.30 12.30 9.23
CA SER A 463 8.08 12.14 8.44
C SER A 463 7.27 13.44 8.36
N MET A 464 7.18 14.20 9.45
CA MET A 464 6.55 15.52 9.49
C MET A 464 7.22 16.48 8.50
N TRP A 465 8.54 16.59 8.52
CA TRP A 465 9.27 17.50 7.61
C TRP A 465 9.12 17.09 6.15
N LEU A 466 9.17 15.80 5.85
CA LEU A 466 8.92 15.27 4.50
C LEU A 466 7.50 15.61 4.02
N CYS A 467 6.50 15.51 4.89
CA CYS A 467 5.12 15.87 4.56
C CYS A 467 4.94 17.38 4.39
N LEU A 468 5.60 18.22 5.17
CA LEU A 468 5.59 19.69 4.97
C LEU A 468 6.21 20.06 3.63
N LEU A 469 7.34 19.46 3.27
CA LEU A 469 7.95 19.63 1.96
C LEU A 469 7.00 19.17 0.84
N ALA A 470 6.35 18.03 1.00
CA ALA A 470 5.38 17.52 0.04
C ALA A 470 4.16 18.44 -0.09
N ALA A 471 3.66 19.01 1.01
CA ALA A 471 2.58 20.00 0.99
C ALA A 471 2.99 21.26 0.21
N LEU A 472 4.21 21.77 0.42
CA LEU A 472 4.76 22.89 -0.32
C LEU A 472 4.87 22.55 -1.82
N MET A 473 5.40 21.36 -2.15
CA MET A 473 5.50 20.91 -3.54
C MET A 473 4.13 20.75 -4.19
N ALA A 474 3.15 20.20 -3.50
CA ALA A 474 1.78 20.06 -3.99
C ALA A 474 1.15 21.42 -4.27
N TYR A 475 1.32 22.39 -3.38
CA TYR A 475 0.77 23.72 -3.54
C TYR A 475 1.47 24.52 -4.65
N ALA A 476 2.80 24.52 -4.69
CA ALA A 476 3.58 25.35 -5.59
C ALA A 476 3.65 24.80 -7.03
N PHE A 477 3.71 23.48 -7.18
CA PHE A 477 4.12 22.89 -8.45
C PHE A 477 3.04 22.06 -9.16
N LEU A 478 1.99 21.55 -8.47
CA LEU A 478 0.89 20.89 -9.15
C LEU A 478 0.05 21.89 -9.94
N ILE A 479 -0.23 21.56 -11.18
CA ILE A 479 -1.12 22.36 -12.03
C ILE A 479 -2.53 21.77 -11.90
N PRO A 480 -3.52 22.52 -11.38
CA PRO A 480 -4.89 22.01 -11.31
C PRO A 480 -5.37 21.73 -12.74
N PRO A 481 -5.99 20.56 -13.01
CA PRO A 481 -6.62 20.33 -14.28
C PRO A 481 -7.69 21.42 -14.50
N ARG A 482 -7.72 22.00 -15.70
CA ARG A 482 -8.78 22.92 -16.08
C ARG A 482 -10.11 22.18 -15.94
N ALA A 483 -11.10 22.82 -15.32
CA ALA A 483 -12.42 22.24 -15.21
C ALA A 483 -12.89 21.93 -16.65
N ILE A 484 -13.14 20.66 -16.94
CA ILE A 484 -13.82 20.27 -18.17
C ILE A 484 -15.27 20.70 -17.92
N VAL A 485 -15.64 21.86 -18.44
CA VAL A 485 -17.02 22.29 -18.47
C VAL A 485 -17.74 21.29 -19.38
N THR A 486 -18.47 20.35 -18.78
CA THR A 486 -19.34 19.47 -19.55
C THR A 486 -20.48 20.32 -20.10
N PRO A 487 -20.72 20.36 -21.42
CA PRO A 487 -21.85 21.07 -21.97
C PRO A 487 -23.14 20.61 -21.26
N GLY A 488 -23.89 21.54 -20.68
CA GLY A 488 -25.10 21.26 -19.88
C GLY A 488 -24.93 21.26 -18.37
N SER A 489 -23.74 21.60 -17.83
CA SER A 489 -23.60 21.86 -16.37
C SER A 489 -24.17 23.25 -16.02
N PRO A 490 -24.72 23.47 -14.79
CA PRO A 490 -25.21 24.79 -14.40
C PRO A 490 -24.19 25.92 -14.52
N ARG A 491 -22.90 25.61 -14.53
CA ARG A 491 -21.81 26.58 -14.72
C ARG A 491 -21.62 26.98 -16.19
N SER A 492 -21.94 26.10 -17.16
CA SER A 492 -21.86 26.47 -18.59
C SER A 492 -22.86 27.56 -18.97
N TYR A 493 -24.02 27.57 -18.33
CA TYR A 493 -25.03 28.63 -18.57
C TYR A 493 -24.66 29.99 -17.95
N VAL A 494 -23.82 30.00 -16.93
CA VAL A 494 -23.36 31.25 -16.29
C VAL A 494 -22.20 31.86 -17.10
N GLU A 495 -21.28 31.02 -17.61
CA GLU A 495 -20.16 31.50 -18.46
C GLU A 495 -20.65 31.91 -19.87
N GLU A 496 -21.59 31.20 -20.48
CA GLU A 496 -22.23 31.62 -21.72
C GLU A 496 -23.04 32.94 -21.57
N ALA A 497 -23.67 33.16 -20.40
CA ALA A 497 -24.37 34.41 -20.11
C ALA A 497 -23.40 35.58 -19.80
N GLU A 498 -22.20 35.31 -19.29
CA GLU A 498 -21.18 36.35 -19.07
C GLU A 498 -20.40 36.71 -20.34
N GLU A 499 -20.24 35.77 -21.30
CA GLU A 499 -19.66 36.05 -22.61
C GLU A 499 -20.66 36.84 -23.54
N GLU A 500 -21.98 36.61 -23.43
CA GLU A 500 -23.00 37.36 -24.16
C GLU A 500 -23.21 38.80 -23.65
N VAL A 501 -22.74 39.12 -22.45
CA VAL A 501 -22.90 40.44 -21.80
C VAL A 501 -21.62 41.30 -21.89
N ALA A 502 -20.52 40.80 -22.49
CA ALA A 502 -19.34 41.63 -22.74
C ALA A 502 -19.64 42.70 -23.83
N PRO A 503 -19.56 43.99 -23.51
CA PRO A 503 -19.87 45.04 -24.49
C PRO A 503 -18.80 45.09 -25.57
N LEU A 504 -19.28 45.28 -26.81
CA LEU A 504 -18.53 45.60 -28.02
C LEU A 504 -17.65 46.85 -27.85
#